data_c4c8eaf49cdc498a31477e26edc03d1e
#
_entry.id   c4c8eaf49cdc498a31477e26edc03d1e
#
_cell.length_a   1.000
_cell.length_b   1.000
_cell.length_c   1.000
_cell.angle_alpha   90.00
_cell.angle_beta   90.00
_cell.angle_gamma   90.00
#
_symmetry.space_group_name_H-M   'P 1'
#
loop_
_entity.id
_entity.type
_entity.pdbx_description
1 polymer ?
#
loop_
_entity_poly.entity_id
_entity_poly.type
_entity_poly.pdbx_seq_one_letter_code
_entity_poly.pdbx_strand_id
1 'polypeptide(L)'
;MVAVAFTSLHVHAETGDTPEIHLWTLPHEKQRQKLTVEYLKRHTPKHKLRGDITRDAYMTPRVIVLHWTGGNSLRATWNTFSRASLRGRKKLRKASSLNVGAHFLVDRDGSIYQLVDERRIMRHCIGLNHVAIGIENVGDGKKWALTKSQQKANEFLVRNLAKRYPITHLIGHYEYRRMESHPYFSESDPKYRTVKIDPGQDFLEAVRQRVSDLSLLNADSKKSLGH
;
A
#
# COMPACT_ATOMS: atom_id res chain seq x y z
N MET A 1 -12.10 64.92 12.91
CA MET A 1 -12.34 63.77 11.96
C MET A 1 -11.19 62.84 12.07
N VAL A 2 -11.41 61.66 12.67
CA VAL A 2 -10.40 60.63 12.83
C VAL A 2 -10.72 59.56 11.77
N ALA A 3 -9.81 59.33 10.83
CA ALA A 3 -9.95 58.31 9.79
C ALA A 3 -9.55 56.93 10.37
N VAL A 4 -10.49 56.02 10.43
CA VAL A 4 -10.25 54.60 10.81
C VAL A 4 -9.87 53.85 9.54
N ALA A 5 -8.61 53.40 9.46
CA ALA A 5 -8.13 52.57 8.40
C ALA A 5 -8.57 51.10 8.64
N PHE A 6 -9.43 50.57 7.77
CA PHE A 6 -9.77 49.16 7.74
C PHE A 6 -8.64 48.38 7.01
N THR A 7 -7.84 47.66 7.77
CA THR A 7 -6.89 46.67 7.23
C THR A 7 -7.67 45.41 6.88
N SER A 8 -7.86 45.18 5.59
CA SER A 8 -8.44 43.94 5.06
C SER A 8 -7.39 42.82 5.22
N LEU A 9 -7.62 41.88 6.15
CA LEU A 9 -6.90 40.62 6.19
C LEU A 9 -7.35 39.77 5.00
N HIS A 10 -6.54 39.67 3.95
CA HIS A 10 -6.70 38.68 2.92
C HIS A 10 -6.24 37.34 3.49
N VAL A 11 -7.20 36.54 3.94
CA VAL A 11 -7.01 35.09 4.16
C VAL A 11 -6.88 34.49 2.77
N HIS A 12 -5.66 34.13 2.37
CA HIS A 12 -5.44 33.29 1.22
C HIS A 12 -6.01 31.92 1.57
N ALA A 13 -7.23 31.64 1.11
CA ALA A 13 -7.72 30.29 1.02
C ALA A 13 -6.77 29.56 0.04
N GLU A 14 -5.95 28.63 0.54
CA GLU A 14 -5.30 27.64 -0.29
C GLU A 14 -6.43 26.89 -1.02
N THR A 15 -6.61 27.15 -2.31
CA THR A 15 -7.42 26.34 -3.19
C THR A 15 -6.70 25.00 -3.32
N GLY A 16 -6.96 24.12 -2.35
CA GLY A 16 -6.39 22.80 -2.34
C GLY A 16 -7.04 21.98 -3.44
N ASP A 17 -6.42 21.95 -4.61
CA ASP A 17 -6.77 20.97 -5.63
C ASP A 17 -6.74 19.58 -5.00
N THR A 18 -7.90 18.92 -4.99
CA THR A 18 -7.99 17.53 -4.55
C THR A 18 -7.06 16.70 -5.44
N PRO A 19 -6.10 15.94 -4.88
CA PRO A 19 -5.16 15.17 -5.69
C PRO A 19 -5.92 14.26 -6.67
N GLU A 20 -5.55 14.31 -7.95
CA GLU A 20 -6.11 13.44 -8.97
C GLU A 20 -5.43 12.07 -8.93
N ILE A 21 -6.23 11.00 -9.11
CA ILE A 21 -5.72 9.64 -9.27
C ILE A 21 -5.70 9.31 -10.76
N HIS A 22 -4.51 9.20 -11.34
CA HIS A 22 -4.33 8.80 -12.73
C HIS A 22 -4.40 7.29 -12.86
N LEU A 23 -5.17 6.77 -13.82
CA LEU A 23 -5.20 5.35 -14.11
C LEU A 23 -4.01 4.96 -15.00
N TRP A 24 -3.19 4.04 -14.52
CA TRP A 24 -2.08 3.46 -15.28
C TRP A 24 -2.03 1.95 -15.09
N THR A 25 -3.07 1.28 -15.59
CA THR A 25 -3.37 -0.11 -15.33
C THR A 25 -2.26 -1.07 -15.75
N LEU A 26 -2.02 -2.08 -14.92
CA LEU A 26 -1.08 -3.16 -15.25
C LEU A 26 -1.69 -4.11 -16.28
N PRO A 27 -0.92 -4.54 -17.29
CA PRO A 27 -1.37 -5.51 -18.28
C PRO A 27 -1.42 -6.93 -17.72
N HIS A 28 -1.92 -7.87 -18.53
CA HIS A 28 -1.94 -9.32 -18.24
C HIS A 28 -2.82 -9.70 -17.03
N GLU A 29 -3.96 -9.06 -16.85
CA GLU A 29 -4.86 -9.28 -15.71
C GLU A 29 -5.23 -10.75 -15.51
N LYS A 30 -5.70 -11.45 -16.55
CA LYS A 30 -6.10 -12.87 -16.47
C LYS A 30 -4.95 -13.77 -16.04
N GLN A 31 -3.74 -13.55 -16.57
CA GLN A 31 -2.56 -14.32 -16.19
C GLN A 31 -2.17 -14.04 -14.74
N ARG A 32 -2.20 -12.76 -14.32
CA ARG A 32 -1.91 -12.36 -12.94
C ARG A 32 -2.92 -12.97 -11.97
N GLN A 33 -4.21 -12.93 -12.28
CA GLN A 33 -5.26 -13.56 -11.47
C GLN A 33 -4.99 -15.05 -11.27
N LYS A 34 -4.71 -15.80 -12.34
CA LYS A 34 -4.36 -17.23 -12.25
C LYS A 34 -3.17 -17.48 -11.29
N LEU A 35 -2.08 -16.74 -11.48
CA LEU A 35 -0.89 -16.85 -10.64
C LEU A 35 -1.14 -16.42 -9.19
N THR A 36 -2.04 -15.46 -8.97
CA THR A 36 -2.44 -15.04 -7.61
C THR A 36 -3.21 -16.15 -6.91
N VAL A 37 -4.14 -16.80 -7.58
CA VAL A 37 -4.86 -17.96 -7.02
C VAL A 37 -3.90 -19.09 -6.66
N GLU A 38 -2.93 -19.40 -7.53
CA GLU A 38 -1.89 -20.40 -7.26
C GLU A 38 -1.02 -20.01 -6.04
N TYR A 39 -0.65 -18.74 -5.94
CA TYR A 39 0.07 -18.18 -4.80
C TYR A 39 -0.73 -18.35 -3.50
N LEU A 40 -1.99 -17.97 -3.50
CA LEU A 40 -2.87 -18.06 -2.32
C LEU A 40 -3.05 -19.52 -1.86
N LYS A 41 -3.30 -20.44 -2.77
CA LYS A 41 -3.41 -21.88 -2.45
C LYS A 41 -2.16 -22.43 -1.78
N ARG A 42 -0.99 -21.91 -2.12
CA ARG A 42 0.29 -22.35 -1.56
C ARG A 42 0.62 -21.69 -0.22
N HIS A 43 0.28 -20.41 -0.08
CA HIS A 43 0.75 -19.55 1.03
C HIS A 43 -0.32 -19.29 2.09
N THR A 44 -1.59 -19.60 1.83
CA THR A 44 -2.67 -19.40 2.78
C THR A 44 -3.07 -20.73 3.43
N PRO A 45 -3.16 -20.84 4.76
CA PRO A 45 -3.66 -22.03 5.43
C PRO A 45 -5.05 -22.42 4.91
N LYS A 46 -5.30 -23.72 4.70
CA LYS A 46 -6.55 -24.22 4.08
C LYS A 46 -7.81 -23.69 4.77
N HIS A 47 -7.83 -23.60 6.10
CA HIS A 47 -8.99 -23.11 6.87
C HIS A 47 -9.26 -21.60 6.69
N LYS A 48 -8.31 -20.84 6.14
CA LYS A 48 -8.45 -19.41 5.81
C LYS A 48 -8.76 -19.16 4.33
N LEU A 49 -8.72 -20.19 3.49
CA LEU A 49 -9.07 -20.10 2.08
C LEU A 49 -10.59 -20.04 1.95
N ARG A 50 -11.11 -18.87 1.55
CA ARG A 50 -12.52 -18.70 1.18
C ARG A 50 -12.71 -18.83 -0.32
N GLY A 51 -13.87 -19.30 -0.77
CA GLY A 51 -14.12 -19.60 -2.17
C GLY A 51 -13.99 -18.40 -3.12
N ASP A 52 -14.41 -17.21 -2.68
CA ASP A 52 -14.29 -15.94 -3.41
C ASP A 52 -12.82 -15.51 -3.62
N ILE A 53 -12.02 -15.60 -2.56
CA ILE A 53 -10.57 -15.30 -2.62
C ILE A 53 -9.85 -16.22 -3.60
N THR A 54 -10.18 -17.53 -3.58
CA THR A 54 -9.50 -18.52 -4.42
C THR A 54 -10.01 -18.56 -5.85
N ARG A 55 -11.24 -18.10 -6.10
CA ARG A 55 -11.81 -18.06 -7.45
C ARG A 55 -11.38 -16.82 -8.21
N ASP A 56 -11.51 -15.64 -7.60
CA ASP A 56 -11.44 -14.38 -8.30
C ASP A 56 -10.22 -13.53 -7.91
N ALA A 57 -9.47 -13.93 -6.88
CA ALA A 57 -8.35 -13.18 -6.30
C ALA A 57 -8.74 -11.74 -5.87
N TYR A 58 -9.93 -11.61 -5.30
CA TYR A 58 -10.42 -10.38 -4.70
C TYR A 58 -10.40 -10.45 -3.18
N MET A 59 -10.28 -9.29 -2.53
CA MET A 59 -10.27 -9.14 -1.09
C MET A 59 -11.24 -8.05 -0.62
N THR A 60 -11.54 -8.05 0.67
CA THR A 60 -12.03 -6.88 1.38
C THR A 60 -10.84 -6.24 2.09
N PRO A 61 -10.38 -5.07 1.67
CA PRO A 61 -9.21 -4.43 2.27
C PRO A 61 -9.44 -4.08 3.74
N ARG A 62 -8.45 -4.36 4.58
CA ARG A 62 -8.43 -4.08 6.03
C ARG A 62 -7.16 -3.35 6.47
N VAL A 63 -6.10 -3.47 5.67
CA VAL A 63 -4.76 -2.95 5.99
C VAL A 63 -4.27 -2.10 4.82
N ILE A 64 -3.63 -0.98 5.10
CA ILE A 64 -2.83 -0.24 4.14
C ILE A 64 -1.37 -0.43 4.51
N VAL A 65 -0.55 -0.83 3.54
CA VAL A 65 0.90 -1.02 3.69
C VAL A 65 1.63 -0.01 2.83
N LEU A 66 2.43 0.84 3.47
CA LEU A 66 3.29 1.80 2.78
C LEU A 66 4.64 1.16 2.46
N HIS A 67 5.11 1.44 1.24
CA HIS A 67 6.39 0.96 0.70
C HIS A 67 7.20 2.11 0.10
N TRP A 68 8.46 1.82 -0.22
CA TRP A 68 9.20 2.54 -1.25
C TRP A 68 9.69 1.60 -2.34
N THR A 69 9.91 2.13 -3.54
CA THR A 69 10.30 1.34 -4.72
C THR A 69 11.75 0.85 -4.70
N GLY A 70 12.60 1.46 -3.87
CA GLY A 70 14.05 1.22 -3.85
C GLY A 70 14.80 1.89 -5.01
N GLY A 71 14.18 2.85 -5.69
CA GLY A 71 14.76 3.60 -6.80
C GLY A 71 14.03 4.91 -7.07
N ASN A 72 14.46 5.68 -8.07
CA ASN A 72 13.96 7.03 -8.35
C ASN A 72 13.12 7.13 -9.63
N SER A 73 12.72 6.02 -10.22
CA SER A 73 11.99 6.03 -11.50
C SER A 73 10.63 5.34 -11.38
N LEU A 74 9.58 6.14 -11.52
CA LEU A 74 8.21 5.70 -11.64
C LEU A 74 8.05 4.68 -12.79
N ARG A 75 8.55 5.03 -13.99
CA ARG A 75 8.49 4.17 -15.18
C ARG A 75 9.20 2.83 -14.99
N ALA A 76 10.38 2.81 -14.37
CA ALA A 76 11.11 1.57 -14.12
C ALA A 76 10.35 0.66 -13.13
N THR A 77 9.70 1.24 -12.13
CA THR A 77 8.86 0.51 -11.19
C THR A 77 7.64 -0.07 -11.89
N TRP A 78 6.93 0.73 -12.68
CA TRP A 78 5.79 0.26 -13.47
C TRP A 78 6.21 -0.90 -14.41
N ASN A 79 7.34 -0.76 -15.12
CA ASN A 79 7.88 -1.82 -15.99
C ASN A 79 8.19 -3.11 -15.21
N THR A 80 8.65 -2.98 -13.96
CA THR A 80 8.85 -4.14 -13.08
C THR A 80 7.52 -4.81 -12.76
N PHE A 81 6.50 -4.05 -12.40
CA PHE A 81 5.18 -4.57 -12.03
C PHE A 81 4.33 -5.02 -13.22
N SER A 82 4.55 -4.50 -14.42
CA SER A 82 3.74 -4.81 -15.60
C SER A 82 3.74 -6.29 -15.97
N ARG A 83 4.80 -7.03 -15.65
CA ARG A 83 4.86 -8.47 -15.92
C ARG A 83 4.01 -9.24 -14.92
N ALA A 84 3.20 -10.19 -15.37
CA ALA A 84 2.46 -11.09 -14.47
C ALA A 84 3.39 -12.09 -13.77
N SER A 85 4.43 -12.57 -14.45
CA SER A 85 5.39 -13.57 -13.93
C SER A 85 6.70 -12.92 -13.48
N LEU A 86 7.20 -13.35 -12.33
CA LEU A 86 8.47 -12.91 -11.76
C LEU A 86 9.65 -13.44 -12.56
N ARG A 87 10.51 -12.54 -13.05
CA ARG A 87 11.80 -12.85 -13.68
C ARG A 87 12.93 -12.50 -12.73
N GLY A 88 14.01 -13.27 -12.74
CA GLY A 88 15.13 -13.10 -11.80
C GLY A 88 14.74 -13.44 -10.35
N ARG A 89 15.31 -12.76 -9.37
CA ARG A 89 15.00 -12.89 -7.92
C ARG A 89 14.74 -14.33 -7.48
N LYS A 90 15.73 -15.24 -7.66
CA LYS A 90 15.61 -16.71 -7.46
C LYS A 90 14.89 -17.09 -6.15
N LYS A 91 15.20 -16.43 -5.02
CA LYS A 91 14.55 -16.69 -3.73
C LYS A 91 13.04 -16.43 -3.75
N LEU A 92 12.61 -15.30 -4.30
CA LEU A 92 11.18 -14.97 -4.40
C LEU A 92 10.46 -15.90 -5.38
N ARG A 93 11.12 -16.32 -6.47
CA ARG A 93 10.57 -17.23 -7.46
C ARG A 93 10.38 -18.65 -6.93
N LYS A 94 11.20 -19.09 -5.97
CA LYS A 94 10.97 -20.38 -5.27
C LYS A 94 9.64 -20.37 -4.50
N ALA A 95 9.26 -19.25 -3.92
CA ALA A 95 7.98 -19.11 -3.23
C ALA A 95 6.80 -19.09 -4.23
N SER A 96 6.91 -18.33 -5.33
CA SER A 96 5.88 -18.26 -6.37
C SER A 96 6.41 -17.66 -7.65
N SER A 97 5.82 -18.05 -8.80
CA SER A 97 6.02 -17.38 -10.09
C SER A 97 5.26 -16.07 -10.23
N LEU A 98 4.26 -15.79 -9.38
CA LEU A 98 3.56 -14.51 -9.36
C LEU A 98 4.55 -13.35 -9.15
N ASN A 99 4.49 -12.35 -10.01
CA ASN A 99 5.31 -11.15 -9.84
C ASN A 99 4.84 -10.31 -8.65
N VAL A 100 5.76 -9.50 -8.11
CA VAL A 100 5.43 -8.46 -7.14
C VAL A 100 4.68 -7.32 -7.81
N GLY A 101 3.90 -6.56 -7.04
CA GLY A 101 3.19 -5.37 -7.51
C GLY A 101 2.31 -4.80 -6.40
N ALA A 102 1.95 -3.53 -6.52
CA ALA A 102 1.11 -2.81 -5.58
C ALA A 102 -0.13 -2.24 -6.27
N HIS A 103 -1.00 -1.59 -5.51
CA HIS A 103 -2.24 -1.00 -6.01
C HIS A 103 -2.02 0.42 -6.52
N PHE A 104 -1.14 1.15 -5.85
CA PHE A 104 -0.80 2.53 -6.19
C PHE A 104 0.71 2.73 -6.29
N LEU A 105 1.11 3.63 -7.19
CA LEU A 105 2.43 4.27 -7.21
C LEU A 105 2.24 5.76 -6.94
N VAL A 106 3.09 6.32 -6.10
CA VAL A 106 3.16 7.75 -5.82
C VAL A 106 4.53 8.25 -6.25
N ASP A 107 4.55 9.16 -7.24
CA ASP A 107 5.78 9.75 -7.72
C ASP A 107 6.33 10.80 -6.73
N ARG A 108 7.53 11.25 -6.94
CA ARG A 108 8.25 12.16 -6.02
C ARG A 108 7.61 13.54 -5.90
N ASP A 109 6.88 13.99 -6.92
CA ASP A 109 6.09 15.23 -6.92
C ASP A 109 4.73 15.10 -6.20
N GLY A 110 4.34 13.87 -5.84
CA GLY A 110 3.06 13.55 -5.22
C GLY A 110 1.99 13.07 -6.20
N SER A 111 2.28 12.98 -7.50
CA SER A 111 1.35 12.41 -8.50
C SER A 111 1.01 10.96 -8.15
N ILE A 112 -0.28 10.62 -8.21
CA ILE A 112 -0.81 9.32 -7.80
C ILE A 112 -1.25 8.52 -9.02
N TYR A 113 -0.78 7.27 -9.11
CA TYR A 113 -1.13 6.35 -10.17
C TYR A 113 -1.76 5.09 -9.62
N GLN A 114 -3.00 4.79 -10.01
CA GLN A 114 -3.65 3.53 -9.69
C GLN A 114 -3.30 2.48 -10.75
N LEU A 115 -2.79 1.33 -10.28
CA LEU A 115 -2.29 0.26 -11.14
C LEU A 115 -3.30 -0.86 -11.36
N VAL A 116 -4.13 -1.13 -10.36
CA VAL A 116 -5.17 -2.17 -10.37
C VAL A 116 -6.34 -1.72 -9.49
N ASP A 117 -7.48 -2.41 -9.61
CA ASP A 117 -8.59 -2.28 -8.65
C ASP A 117 -8.09 -2.57 -7.23
N GLU A 118 -8.48 -1.77 -6.25
CA GLU A 118 -8.01 -1.86 -4.85
C GLU A 118 -8.38 -3.18 -4.17
N ARG A 119 -9.39 -3.86 -4.67
CA ARG A 119 -9.84 -5.16 -4.16
C ARG A 119 -9.08 -6.32 -4.78
N ARG A 120 -8.28 -6.11 -5.82
CA ARG A 120 -7.42 -7.16 -6.38
C ARG A 120 -6.30 -7.52 -5.41
N ILE A 121 -6.08 -8.82 -5.21
CA ILE A 121 -4.96 -9.26 -4.37
C ILE A 121 -3.66 -9.11 -5.15
N MET A 122 -2.75 -8.31 -4.61
CA MET A 122 -1.42 -8.07 -5.15
C MET A 122 -0.34 -8.64 -4.24
N ARG A 123 0.81 -9.02 -4.82
CA ARG A 123 1.95 -9.57 -4.05
C ARG A 123 2.91 -8.46 -3.65
N HIS A 124 2.77 -7.89 -2.47
CA HIS A 124 3.63 -6.83 -1.94
C HIS A 124 4.05 -7.04 -0.47
N CYS A 125 3.25 -7.77 0.33
CA CYS A 125 3.51 -7.92 1.76
C CYS A 125 3.21 -9.36 2.20
N ILE A 126 4.24 -10.10 2.62
CA ILE A 126 4.11 -11.51 3.04
C ILE A 126 3.10 -11.62 4.17
N GLY A 127 2.19 -12.57 4.05
CA GLY A 127 1.16 -12.85 5.05
C GLY A 127 -0.03 -11.89 5.06
N LEU A 128 0.04 -10.73 4.37
CA LEU A 128 -1.01 -9.72 4.38
C LEU A 128 -1.62 -9.43 2.99
N ASN A 129 -1.11 -10.03 1.91
CA ASN A 129 -1.55 -9.75 0.54
C ASN A 129 -3.07 -9.90 0.33
N HIS A 130 -3.73 -10.78 1.07
CA HIS A 130 -5.16 -11.10 0.95
C HIS A 130 -6.09 -10.13 1.69
N VAL A 131 -5.53 -9.14 2.40
CA VAL A 131 -6.28 -8.12 3.15
C VAL A 131 -5.70 -6.72 3.01
N ALA A 132 -4.58 -6.56 2.29
CA ALA A 132 -3.81 -5.31 2.30
C ALA A 132 -3.75 -4.63 0.93
N ILE A 133 -3.99 -3.32 0.94
CA ILE A 133 -3.67 -2.42 -0.16
C ILE A 133 -2.21 -1.95 -0.01
N GLY A 134 -1.40 -2.11 -1.04
CA GLY A 134 -0.03 -1.60 -1.08
C GLY A 134 0.07 -0.28 -1.82
N ILE A 135 0.77 0.68 -1.22
CA ILE A 135 1.11 1.98 -1.80
C ILE A 135 2.63 2.07 -1.89
N GLU A 136 3.16 2.14 -3.09
CA GLU A 136 4.60 2.26 -3.38
C GLU A 136 4.96 3.71 -3.65
N ASN A 137 5.91 4.24 -2.92
CA ASN A 137 6.44 5.58 -3.09
C ASN A 137 7.78 5.54 -3.83
N VAL A 138 7.93 6.31 -4.89
CA VAL A 138 9.19 6.37 -5.65
C VAL A 138 10.28 6.99 -4.78
N GLY A 139 11.29 6.18 -4.43
CA GLY A 139 12.38 6.56 -3.53
C GLY A 139 13.06 5.34 -2.91
N ASP A 140 14.10 5.56 -2.10
CA ASP A 140 14.86 4.51 -1.39
C ASP A 140 15.20 4.86 0.07
N GLY A 141 14.71 6.00 0.53
CA GLY A 141 14.97 6.49 1.89
C GLY A 141 16.42 6.93 2.17
N LYS A 142 17.29 6.94 1.15
CA LYS A 142 18.71 7.33 1.25
C LYS A 142 19.03 8.41 0.23
N LYS A 143 19.49 8.02 -0.97
CA LYS A 143 19.82 8.96 -2.06
C LYS A 143 18.58 9.68 -2.56
N TRP A 144 17.44 9.01 -2.58
CA TRP A 144 16.15 9.56 -2.98
C TRP A 144 15.17 9.44 -1.79
N ALA A 145 15.37 10.31 -0.80
CA ALA A 145 14.47 10.41 0.35
C ALA A 145 13.03 10.67 -0.09
N LEU A 146 12.06 10.11 0.62
CA LEU A 146 10.65 10.36 0.36
C LEU A 146 10.28 11.82 0.69
N THR A 147 9.38 12.39 -0.09
CA THR A 147 9.10 13.83 -0.09
C THR A 147 7.86 14.19 0.74
N LYS A 148 7.72 15.49 1.08
CA LYS A 148 6.50 16.03 1.69
C LYS A 148 5.28 15.92 0.76
N SER A 149 5.48 16.03 -0.57
CA SER A 149 4.42 15.83 -1.56
C SER A 149 3.91 14.40 -1.53
N GLN A 150 4.81 13.40 -1.39
CA GLN A 150 4.41 12.01 -1.21
C GLN A 150 3.67 11.79 0.12
N GLN A 151 4.03 12.48 1.21
CA GLN A 151 3.27 12.41 2.47
C GLN A 151 1.84 12.91 2.29
N LYS A 152 1.63 14.06 1.61
CA LYS A 152 0.29 14.59 1.30
C LYS A 152 -0.52 13.63 0.39
N ALA A 153 0.12 13.06 -0.61
CA ALA A 153 -0.51 12.07 -1.49
C ALA A 153 -0.92 10.79 -0.73
N ASN A 154 -0.08 10.30 0.17
CA ASN A 154 -0.43 9.15 1.02
C ASN A 154 -1.54 9.48 2.01
N GLU A 155 -1.55 10.68 2.63
CA GLU A 155 -2.67 11.17 3.45
C GLU A 155 -3.99 11.11 2.66
N PHE A 156 -4.01 11.68 1.45
CA PHE A 156 -5.18 11.66 0.58
C PHE A 156 -5.64 10.22 0.26
N LEU A 157 -4.72 9.33 -0.14
CA LEU A 157 -5.04 7.93 -0.44
C LEU A 157 -5.58 7.20 0.79
N VAL A 158 -4.96 7.35 1.95
CA VAL A 158 -5.40 6.69 3.19
C VAL A 158 -6.82 7.15 3.56
N ARG A 159 -7.09 8.46 3.53
CA ARG A 159 -8.43 9.01 3.80
C ARG A 159 -9.48 8.52 2.81
N ASN A 160 -9.15 8.51 1.52
CA ASN A 160 -10.04 8.05 0.46
C ASN A 160 -10.36 6.55 0.62
N LEU A 161 -9.35 5.72 0.89
CA LEU A 161 -9.51 4.28 1.09
C LEU A 161 -10.29 3.95 2.37
N ALA A 162 -10.03 4.66 3.47
CA ALA A 162 -10.74 4.47 4.74
C ALA A 162 -12.24 4.86 4.67
N LYS A 163 -12.61 5.78 3.78
CA LYS A 163 -14.04 6.11 3.52
C LYS A 163 -14.76 5.00 2.77
N ARG A 164 -14.07 4.24 1.91
CA ARG A 164 -14.68 3.25 1.01
C ARG A 164 -14.57 1.81 1.52
N TYR A 165 -13.58 1.54 2.34
CA TYR A 165 -13.28 0.20 2.85
C TYR A 165 -13.15 0.21 4.37
N PRO A 166 -13.43 -0.91 5.04
CA PRO A 166 -13.29 -1.03 6.49
C PRO A 166 -11.80 -1.17 6.91
N ILE A 167 -11.00 -0.17 6.54
CA ILE A 167 -9.56 -0.13 6.88
C ILE A 167 -9.41 0.02 8.39
N THR A 168 -8.61 -0.82 8.98
CA THR A 168 -8.35 -0.82 10.43
C THR A 168 -6.89 -0.51 10.77
N HIS A 169 -5.95 -0.79 9.85
CA HIS A 169 -4.52 -0.64 10.09
C HIS A 169 -3.82 0.16 9.00
N LEU A 170 -2.87 0.99 9.42
CA LEU A 170 -1.90 1.64 8.56
C LEU A 170 -0.50 1.27 9.04
N ILE A 171 0.24 0.50 8.23
CA ILE A 171 1.56 -0.01 8.59
C ILE A 171 2.62 0.30 7.53
N GLY A 172 3.88 0.32 7.95
CA GLY A 172 5.02 0.25 7.03
C GLY A 172 5.37 -1.22 6.72
N HIS A 173 5.96 -1.47 5.56
CA HIS A 173 6.37 -2.83 5.20
C HIS A 173 7.36 -3.43 6.21
N TYR A 174 8.21 -2.62 6.85
CA TYR A 174 9.13 -3.10 7.87
C TYR A 174 8.45 -3.64 9.13
N GLU A 175 7.17 -3.27 9.35
CA GLU A 175 6.40 -3.68 10.53
C GLU A 175 5.64 -5.01 10.33
N TYR A 176 5.56 -5.54 9.09
CA TYR A 176 4.67 -6.67 8.78
C TYR A 176 4.87 -7.90 9.68
N ARG A 177 6.09 -8.14 10.16
CA ARG A 177 6.37 -9.28 11.05
C ARG A 177 5.77 -9.13 12.45
N ARG A 178 5.51 -7.91 12.90
CA ARG A 178 4.81 -7.65 14.16
C ARG A 178 3.37 -8.14 14.11
N MET A 179 2.82 -8.27 12.90
CA MET A 179 1.49 -8.82 12.67
C MET A 179 1.44 -10.36 12.58
N GLU A 180 2.55 -11.09 12.78
CA GLU A 180 2.56 -12.55 12.63
C GLU A 180 1.57 -13.27 13.58
N SER A 181 1.26 -12.70 14.75
CA SER A 181 0.24 -13.20 15.68
C SER A 181 -1.17 -12.63 15.45
N HIS A 182 -1.33 -11.66 14.53
CA HIS A 182 -2.61 -11.01 14.27
C HIS A 182 -3.52 -11.90 13.39
N PRO A 183 -4.86 -11.90 13.60
CA PRO A 183 -5.80 -12.69 12.78
C PRO A 183 -5.71 -12.42 11.28
N TYR A 184 -5.28 -11.22 10.87
CA TYR A 184 -5.07 -10.88 9.47
C TYR A 184 -3.84 -11.51 8.85
N PHE A 185 -2.89 -11.97 9.64
CA PHE A 185 -1.69 -12.60 9.10
C PHE A 185 -1.99 -14.03 8.61
N SER A 186 -1.58 -14.35 7.39
CA SER A 186 -1.85 -15.64 6.77
C SER A 186 -0.68 -16.05 5.85
N GLU A 187 0.24 -16.86 6.37
CA GLU A 187 1.36 -17.42 5.61
C GLU A 187 1.65 -18.85 6.12
N SER A 188 1.51 -19.83 5.24
CA SER A 188 1.68 -21.25 5.54
C SER A 188 3.14 -21.67 5.68
N ASP A 189 4.06 -21.01 4.96
CA ASP A 189 5.49 -21.31 5.02
C ASP A 189 6.18 -20.47 6.10
N PRO A 190 6.58 -21.06 7.25
CA PRO A 190 7.24 -20.33 8.32
C PRO A 190 8.63 -19.82 7.91
N LYS A 191 9.24 -20.36 6.86
CA LYS A 191 10.54 -19.93 6.33
C LYS A 191 10.44 -18.79 5.33
N TYR A 192 9.23 -18.50 4.83
CA TYR A 192 9.00 -17.40 3.89
C TYR A 192 8.86 -16.09 4.63
N ARG A 193 9.99 -15.55 5.08
CA ARG A 193 10.11 -14.27 5.78
C ARG A 193 11.26 -13.46 5.18
N THR A 194 11.13 -12.13 5.20
CA THR A 194 12.17 -11.20 4.74
C THR A 194 12.28 -10.04 5.71
N VAL A 195 13.50 -9.51 5.86
CA VAL A 195 13.70 -8.24 6.57
C VAL A 195 13.37 -7.10 5.62
N LYS A 196 12.63 -6.12 6.10
CA LYS A 196 12.20 -4.93 5.37
C LYS A 196 12.56 -3.69 6.15
N ILE A 197 12.80 -2.60 5.43
CA ILE A 197 13.15 -1.29 6.01
C ILE A 197 12.25 -0.17 5.45
N ASP A 198 11.48 -0.48 4.40
CA ASP A 198 10.59 0.44 3.70
C ASP A 198 9.26 0.66 4.46
N PRO A 199 8.68 1.84 4.41
CA PRO A 199 9.11 3.10 3.76
C PRO A 199 10.04 3.97 4.64
N GLY A 200 10.61 3.43 5.72
CA GLY A 200 11.31 4.16 6.76
C GLY A 200 10.35 4.69 7.84
N GLN A 201 10.87 4.78 9.07
CA GLN A 201 10.06 5.14 10.23
C GLN A 201 9.52 6.57 10.13
N ASP A 202 10.39 7.53 9.83
CA ASP A 202 10.03 8.96 9.80
C ASP A 202 8.91 9.25 8.78
N PHE A 203 8.96 8.60 7.62
CA PHE A 203 7.92 8.77 6.60
C PHE A 203 6.58 8.19 7.07
N LEU A 204 6.59 6.98 7.63
CA LEU A 204 5.38 6.34 8.14
C LEU A 204 4.74 7.18 9.25
N GLU A 205 5.52 7.63 10.23
CA GLU A 205 5.02 8.45 11.34
C GLU A 205 4.48 9.79 10.85
N ALA A 206 5.14 10.43 9.88
CA ALA A 206 4.63 11.67 9.28
C ALA A 206 3.26 11.46 8.59
N VAL A 207 3.04 10.32 7.92
CA VAL A 207 1.73 9.99 7.34
C VAL A 207 0.71 9.66 8.43
N ARG A 208 1.07 8.88 9.46
CA ARG A 208 0.19 8.57 10.60
C ARG A 208 -0.30 9.82 11.31
N GLN A 209 0.59 10.79 11.57
CA GLN A 209 0.22 12.06 12.19
C GLN A 209 -0.84 12.81 11.37
N ARG A 210 -0.71 12.81 10.03
CA ARG A 210 -1.65 13.48 9.12
C ARG A 210 -3.04 12.85 9.11
N VAL A 211 -3.17 11.58 9.47
CA VAL A 211 -4.42 10.82 9.50
C VAL A 211 -4.79 10.35 10.90
N SER A 212 -4.27 10.99 11.94
CA SER A 212 -4.46 10.59 13.35
C SER A 212 -5.94 10.58 13.79
N ASP A 213 -6.75 11.46 13.20
CA ASP A 213 -8.20 11.52 13.37
C ASP A 213 -8.94 10.26 12.91
N LEU A 214 -8.36 9.45 12.01
CA LEU A 214 -8.96 8.19 11.56
C LEU A 214 -8.77 7.03 12.56
N SER A 215 -7.99 7.22 13.61
CA SER A 215 -7.73 6.22 14.66
C SER A 215 -7.26 4.85 14.13
N LEU A 216 -6.52 4.84 13.00
CA LEU A 216 -5.99 3.61 12.43
C LEU A 216 -4.92 3.00 13.34
N LEU A 217 -4.98 1.67 13.47
CA LEU A 217 -4.09 0.91 14.33
C LEU A 217 -2.71 0.72 13.66
N ASN A 218 -1.68 0.56 14.47
CA ASN A 218 -0.35 0.12 14.04
C ASN A 218 -0.22 -1.41 14.08
N ALA A 219 0.92 -1.94 13.67
CA ALA A 219 1.17 -3.38 13.60
C ALA A 219 1.20 -4.10 14.97
N ASP A 220 1.41 -3.39 16.07
CA ASP A 220 1.48 -3.96 17.42
C ASP A 220 0.09 -4.11 18.07
N SER A 221 -0.93 -3.50 17.49
CA SER A 221 -2.29 -3.50 18.00
C SER A 221 -2.97 -4.84 17.76
N LYS A 222 -3.35 -5.55 18.81
CA LYS A 222 -4.06 -6.84 18.74
C LYS A 222 -5.58 -6.71 18.57
N LYS A 223 -6.14 -5.49 18.53
CA LYS A 223 -7.58 -5.32 18.31
C LYS A 223 -7.97 -5.71 16.91
N SER A 224 -8.53 -6.90 16.72
CA SER A 224 -9.49 -7.12 15.65
C SER A 224 -10.72 -6.28 16.02
N LEU A 225 -11.06 -5.28 15.22
CA LEU A 225 -12.37 -4.66 15.35
C LEU A 225 -13.39 -5.77 15.09
N GLY A 226 -14.23 -6.04 16.07
CA GLY A 226 -15.30 -7.05 15.99
C GLY A 226 -16.13 -6.87 14.71
N HIS A 227 -16.67 -7.97 14.25
CA HIS A 227 -17.57 -8.12 13.11
C HIS A 227 -18.78 -7.23 13.22
#